data_8ec7148bd9141c6e13d36c7da008cbb1
#
_entry.id   8ec7148bd9141c6e13d36c7da008cbb1
#
_cell.length_a   1.000
_cell.length_b   1.000
_cell.length_c   1.000
_cell.angle_alpha   90.00
_cell.angle_beta   90.00
_cell.angle_gamma   90.00
#
_symmetry.space_group_name_H-M   'P 1'
#
loop_
_entity.id
_entity.type
_entity.pdbx_description
1 polymer ?
#
loop_
_entity_poly.entity_id
_entity_poly.type
_entity_poly.pdbx_seq_one_letter_code
_entity_poly.pdbx_strand_id
1 'polypeptide(L)'
;MQVKLYTDGAARGNPDGPGGYGAVLEYVDTKGVLHTKELSQGYVRTTNNRMELSAVIAGLEALNRPCVVEIYSDSKYVVDRKSVV
;
A
#
# COMPACT_ATOMS: atom_id res chain seq x y z
N MET A 1 14.78 -7.24 -7.49
CA MET A 1 13.53 -6.85 -8.16
C MET A 1 13.08 -5.50 -7.64
N GLN A 2 12.65 -4.64 -8.51
CA GLN A 2 12.08 -3.35 -8.11
C GLN A 2 10.56 -3.40 -8.22
N VAL A 3 9.91 -2.93 -7.18
CA VAL A 3 8.44 -2.93 -7.08
C VAL A 3 7.99 -1.53 -6.74
N LYS A 4 6.93 -1.06 -7.40
CA LYS A 4 6.25 0.18 -7.03
C LYS A 4 4.99 -0.18 -6.25
N LEU A 5 4.80 0.47 -5.12
CA LEU A 5 3.63 0.25 -4.28
C LEU A 5 2.87 1.57 -4.16
N TYR A 6 1.66 1.57 -4.70
CA TYR A 6 0.75 2.72 -4.62
C TYR A 6 -0.30 2.42 -3.56
N THR A 7 -0.49 3.35 -2.64
CA THR A 7 -1.42 3.14 -1.53
C THR A 7 -2.39 4.31 -1.40
N ASP A 8 -3.60 3.99 -0.96
CA ASP A 8 -4.62 4.97 -0.64
C ASP A 8 -5.47 4.40 0.49
N GLY A 9 -5.69 5.18 1.52
CA GLY A 9 -6.49 4.76 2.65
C GLY A 9 -7.16 5.93 3.30
N ALA A 10 -8.42 5.74 3.72
CA ALA A 10 -9.19 6.79 4.33
C ALA A 10 -10.26 6.21 5.26
N ALA A 11 -10.68 7.01 6.20
CA ALA A 11 -11.82 6.70 7.05
C ALA A 11 -12.67 7.94 7.22
N ARG A 12 -13.96 7.74 7.46
CA ARG A 12 -14.90 8.81 7.74
C ARG A 12 -15.15 8.89 9.23
N GLY A 13 -15.44 10.07 9.70
CA GLY A 13 -15.77 10.29 11.10
C GLY A 13 -14.59 10.78 11.92
N ASN A 14 -14.89 11.28 13.10
CA ASN A 14 -13.91 11.83 14.02
C ASN A 14 -14.36 11.48 15.44
N PRO A 15 -13.59 10.68 16.20
CA PRO A 15 -12.20 10.28 15.88
C PRO A 15 -12.07 9.12 14.92
N ASP A 16 -13.11 8.31 14.71
CA ASP A 16 -13.05 7.14 13.85
C ASP A 16 -14.39 6.90 13.14
N GLY A 17 -14.42 5.96 12.22
CA GLY A 17 -15.64 5.61 11.48
C GLY A 17 -15.35 4.57 10.42
N PRO A 18 -16.30 4.33 9.51
CA PRO A 18 -16.09 3.37 8.43
C PRO A 18 -14.97 3.85 7.50
N GLY A 19 -14.20 2.91 7.00
CA GLY A 19 -13.09 3.22 6.11
C GLY A 19 -12.58 2.01 5.37
N GLY A 20 -11.48 2.21 4.66
CA GLY A 20 -10.84 1.16 3.92
C GLY A 20 -9.54 1.62 3.29
N TYR A 21 -8.82 0.68 2.70
CA TYR A 21 -7.61 1.00 1.98
C TYR A 21 -7.55 0.24 0.66
N GLY A 22 -6.74 0.79 -0.25
CA GLY A 22 -6.37 0.11 -1.47
C GLY A 22 -4.87 0.18 -1.64
N ALA A 23 -4.31 -0.85 -2.24
CA ALA A 23 -2.90 -0.89 -2.58
C ALA A 23 -2.72 -1.56 -3.93
N VAL A 24 -1.81 -1.03 -4.74
CA VAL A 24 -1.48 -1.59 -6.04
C VAL A 24 0.02 -1.81 -6.09
N LEU A 25 0.41 -3.04 -6.36
CA LEU A 25 1.80 -3.41 -6.59
C LEU A 25 2.05 -3.49 -8.09
N GLU A 26 3.14 -2.90 -8.54
CA GLU A 26 3.55 -2.92 -9.94
C GLU A 26 5.00 -3.35 -10.05
N TYR A 27 5.30 -4.28 -10.93
CA TYR A 27 6.68 -4.63 -11.23
C TYR A 27 6.81 -5.16 -12.66
N VAL A 28 8.01 -5.02 -13.21
CA VAL A 28 8.34 -5.54 -14.53
C VAL A 28 9.26 -6.74 -14.32
N ASP A 29 8.91 -7.87 -14.92
CA ASP A 29 9.71 -9.08 -14.80
C ASP A 29 10.94 -9.04 -15.71
N THR A 30 11.74 -10.10 -15.67
CA THR A 30 12.98 -10.18 -16.46
C THR A 30 12.72 -10.23 -17.97
N LYS A 31 11.49 -10.52 -18.37
CA LYS A 31 11.09 -10.56 -19.78
C LYS A 31 10.50 -9.23 -20.26
N GLY A 32 10.42 -8.25 -19.37
CA GLY A 32 9.86 -6.95 -19.69
C GLY A 32 8.35 -6.87 -19.60
N VAL A 33 7.70 -7.85 -18.98
CA VAL A 33 6.25 -7.87 -18.82
C VAL A 33 5.85 -7.19 -17.52
N LEU A 34 4.92 -6.25 -17.61
CA LEU A 34 4.38 -5.55 -16.44
C LEU A 34 3.37 -6.42 -15.72
N HIS A 35 3.56 -6.57 -14.42
CA HIS A 35 2.62 -7.26 -13.54
C HIS A 35 2.04 -6.27 -12.54
N THR A 36 0.75 -6.40 -12.26
CA THR A 36 0.07 -5.59 -11.26
C THR A 36 -0.74 -6.48 -10.35
N LYS A 37 -0.81 -6.08 -9.07
CA LYS A 37 -1.64 -6.78 -8.09
C LYS A 37 -2.36 -5.75 -7.25
N GLU A 38 -3.67 -5.89 -7.14
CA GLU A 38 -4.50 -4.99 -6.35
C GLU A 38 -4.92 -5.66 -5.05
N LEU A 39 -4.89 -4.88 -3.97
CA LEU A 39 -5.31 -5.30 -2.65
C LEU A 39 -6.26 -4.25 -2.11
N SER A 40 -7.30 -4.69 -1.42
CA SER A 40 -8.23 -3.74 -0.78
C SER A 40 -8.90 -4.41 0.42
N GLN A 41 -9.30 -3.58 1.38
CA GLN A 41 -9.99 -4.03 2.57
C GLN A 41 -10.85 -2.91 3.12
N GLY A 42 -12.06 -3.25 3.54
CA GLY A 42 -12.96 -2.31 4.21
C GLY A 42 -13.06 -2.62 5.70
N TYR A 43 -13.35 -1.59 6.48
CA TYR A 43 -13.53 -1.71 7.92
C TYR A 43 -14.75 -0.92 8.36
N VAL A 44 -15.50 -1.46 9.30
CA VAL A 44 -16.68 -0.79 9.85
C VAL A 44 -16.25 0.40 10.70
N ARG A 45 -15.13 0.29 11.39
CA ARG A 45 -14.64 1.33 12.29
C ARG A 45 -13.11 1.36 12.27
N THR A 46 -12.55 2.50 11.90
CA THR A 46 -11.11 2.67 11.77
C THR A 46 -10.77 4.16 11.72
N THR A 47 -9.49 4.48 11.56
CA THR A 47 -9.01 5.85 11.42
C THR A 47 -8.25 6.01 10.11
N ASN A 48 -8.11 7.26 9.64
CA ASN A 48 -7.31 7.56 8.44
C ASN A 48 -5.89 7.01 8.58
N ASN A 49 -5.26 7.26 9.73
CA ASN A 49 -3.88 6.82 9.94
C ASN A 49 -3.75 5.31 9.84
N ARG A 50 -4.69 4.56 10.42
CA ARG A 50 -4.69 3.11 10.34
C ARG A 50 -4.84 2.63 8.91
N MET A 51 -5.72 3.27 8.14
CA MET A 51 -5.94 2.85 6.76
C MET A 51 -4.74 3.12 5.88
N GLU A 52 -4.09 4.25 6.06
CA GLU A 52 -2.88 4.59 5.32
C GLU A 52 -1.76 3.61 5.63
N LEU A 53 -1.54 3.31 6.90
CA LEU A 53 -0.50 2.36 7.31
C LEU A 53 -0.85 0.93 6.92
N SER A 54 -2.13 0.55 7.05
CA SER A 54 -2.58 -0.80 6.68
C SER A 54 -2.38 -1.07 5.20
N ALA A 55 -2.58 -0.07 4.35
CA ALA A 55 -2.35 -0.20 2.92
C ALA A 55 -0.89 -0.53 2.62
N VAL A 56 0.04 0.16 3.28
CA VAL A 56 1.48 -0.09 3.12
C VAL A 56 1.83 -1.49 3.62
N ILE A 57 1.36 -1.86 4.80
CA ILE A 57 1.64 -3.16 5.39
C ILE A 57 1.10 -4.27 4.50
N ALA A 58 -0.13 -4.15 4.02
CA ALA A 58 -0.73 -5.16 3.15
C ALA A 58 0.08 -5.32 1.86
N GLY A 59 0.53 -4.21 1.28
CA GLY A 59 1.36 -4.26 0.08
C GLY A 59 2.69 -4.96 0.31
N LEU A 60 3.36 -4.64 1.42
CA LEU A 60 4.64 -5.27 1.76
C LEU A 60 4.48 -6.76 2.07
N GLU A 61 3.41 -7.13 2.77
CA GLU A 61 3.13 -8.52 3.09
C GLU A 61 2.81 -9.37 1.87
N ALA A 62 2.35 -8.76 0.80
CA ALA A 62 2.05 -9.47 -0.45
C ALA A 62 3.31 -9.88 -1.21
N LEU A 63 4.46 -9.35 -0.86
CA LEU A 63 5.73 -9.68 -1.49
C LEU A 63 6.26 -10.97 -0.89
N ASN A 64 6.70 -11.88 -1.76
CA ASN A 64 7.17 -13.20 -1.32
C ASN A 64 8.66 -13.42 -1.54
N ARG A 65 9.38 -12.35 -1.84
CA ARG A 65 10.84 -12.38 -2.03
C ARG A 65 11.41 -11.01 -1.71
N PRO A 66 12.72 -10.93 -1.44
CA PRO A 66 13.36 -9.63 -1.21
C PRO A 66 13.23 -8.73 -2.44
N CYS A 67 12.78 -7.50 -2.22
CA CYS A 67 12.57 -6.51 -3.28
C CYS A 67 13.00 -5.14 -2.81
N VAL A 68 13.38 -4.29 -3.76
CA VAL A 68 13.50 -2.86 -3.51
C VAL A 68 12.12 -2.27 -3.81
N VAL A 69 11.50 -1.68 -2.81
CA VAL A 69 10.14 -1.17 -2.92
C VAL A 69 10.15 0.36 -2.88
N GLU A 70 9.52 0.97 -3.88
CA GLU A 70 9.29 2.40 -3.92
C GLU A 70 7.82 2.63 -3.57
N ILE A 71 7.58 3.38 -2.50
CA ILE A 71 6.23 3.58 -1.96
C ILE A 71 5.71 4.95 -2.34
N TYR A 72 4.53 4.99 -2.94
CA TYR A 72 3.81 6.20 -3.31
C TYR A 72 2.53 6.29 -2.50
N SER A 73 2.37 7.35 -1.74
CA SER A 73 1.19 7.55 -0.92
C SER A 73 0.88 9.05 -0.80
N ASP A 74 -0.40 9.37 -0.70
CA ASP A 74 -0.84 10.74 -0.44
C ASP A 74 -0.74 11.10 1.04
N SER A 75 -0.45 10.12 1.89
CA SER A 75 -0.38 10.33 3.32
C SER A 75 0.87 11.11 3.71
N LYS A 76 0.69 12.07 4.62
CA LYS A 76 1.84 12.75 5.22
C LYS A 76 2.56 11.90 6.26
N TYR A 77 2.00 10.76 6.64
CA TYR A 77 2.60 9.83 7.59
C TYR A 77 3.41 8.73 6.92
N VAL A 78 3.24 8.56 5.61
CA VAL A 78 3.97 7.58 4.82
C VAL A 78 4.78 8.37 3.80
N VAL A 79 6.09 8.28 3.89
CA VAL A 79 6.99 9.05 3.04
C VAL A 79 7.42 8.20 1.86
N ASP A 80 7.48 8.84 0.67
CA ASP A 80 8.07 8.23 -0.52
C ASP A 80 9.50 7.86 -0.21
N ARG A 81 9.80 6.58 -0.22
CA ARG A 81 11.16 6.11 -0.03
C ARG A 81 11.30 4.70 -0.57
N LYS A 82 12.53 4.33 -0.82
CA LYS A 82 12.86 2.97 -1.19
C LYS A 82 13.18 2.19 0.07
N SER A 83 12.65 0.97 0.15
CA SER A 83 13.03 0.06 1.22
C SER A 83 13.32 -1.32 0.63
N VAL A 84 14.10 -2.10 1.36
CA VAL A 84 14.42 -3.48 0.97
C VAL A 84 13.61 -4.40 1.87
N VAL A 85 12.87 -5.31 1.23
CA VAL A 85 11.97 -6.22 1.94
C VAL A 85 12.37 -7.66 1.64
#